data_386c25dc2936ca2a2ea591380aea0225
#
_entry.id   386c25dc2936ca2a2ea591380aea0225
#
_cell.length_a   1.000
_cell.length_b   1.000
_cell.length_c   1.000
_cell.angle_alpha   90.00
_cell.angle_beta   90.00
_cell.angle_gamma   90.00
#
_symmetry.space_group_name_H-M   'P 1'
#
loop_
_entity.id
_entity.type
_entity.pdbx_description
1 polymer ?
#
loop_
_entity_poly.entity_id
_entity_poly.type
_entity_poly.pdbx_seq_one_letter_code
_entity_poly.pdbx_strand_id
1 'polypeptide(L)'
;VQVGDPFMEKLLLESCLELMSHDAIIAIQDMGAAGLTSSSFEMASKGNCGVKLFLEKVPCREESMTPYEMMLSETQERMLLIIKPNKKKLTFKVFKKWGLDAVEIGKLTNTGTMELYMKKKLVGSLPIKPLAESAPEYNRPSKKKNEINTHKKIGKKNLKRTLIKILSSPNHSSKKWIFQQYDSSVMGDTILSSEKSDAAVIRVHGTQKAVAITCDCNPIYCKSNPKIGAEIAVAESWRNL
;
A
#
# COMPACT_ATOMS: atom_id res chain seq x y z
N VAL A 1 9.72 -3.97 16.25
CA VAL A 1 9.85 -2.61 15.68
C VAL A 1 10.45 -2.73 14.30
N GLN A 2 9.74 -2.22 13.29
CA GLN A 2 10.24 -2.18 11.91
C GLN A 2 11.21 -1.01 11.77
N VAL A 3 12.38 -1.28 11.21
CA VAL A 3 13.38 -0.25 10.90
C VAL A 3 13.49 -0.18 9.38
N GLY A 4 13.14 0.97 8.81
CA GLY A 4 13.26 1.21 7.37
C GLY A 4 14.74 1.35 6.97
N ASP A 5 15.09 0.79 5.82
CA ASP A 5 16.41 0.93 5.19
C ASP A 5 16.22 1.39 3.73
N PRO A 6 16.18 2.71 3.48
CA PRO A 6 15.93 3.26 2.15
C PRO A 6 16.96 2.82 1.11
N PHE A 7 18.18 2.51 1.53
CA PHE A 7 19.22 2.03 0.62
C PHE A 7 18.91 0.58 0.18
N MET A 8 18.56 -0.28 1.11
CA MET A 8 18.16 -1.66 0.80
C MET A 8 16.87 -1.70 -0.02
N GLU A 9 15.91 -0.82 0.28
CA GLU A 9 14.68 -0.66 -0.50
C GLU A 9 14.99 -0.32 -1.96
N LYS A 10 15.89 0.65 -2.21
CA LYS A 10 16.33 0.98 -3.57
C LYS A 10 16.97 -0.21 -4.28
N LEU A 11 17.87 -0.94 -3.62
CA LEU A 11 18.50 -2.12 -4.22
C LEU A 11 17.47 -3.19 -4.57
N LEU A 12 16.48 -3.40 -3.70
CA LEU A 12 15.39 -4.34 -3.93
C LEU A 12 14.52 -3.92 -5.12
N LEU A 13 14.16 -2.64 -5.20
CA LEU A 13 13.42 -2.07 -6.33
C LEU A 13 14.14 -2.32 -7.65
N GLU A 14 15.40 -1.91 -7.74
CA GLU A 14 16.20 -2.02 -8.98
C GLU A 14 16.41 -3.49 -9.39
N SER A 15 16.66 -4.37 -8.44
CA SER A 15 16.81 -5.81 -8.72
C SER A 15 15.52 -6.45 -9.23
N CYS A 16 14.37 -6.06 -8.67
CA CYS A 16 13.07 -6.53 -9.15
C CYS A 16 12.77 -6.02 -10.57
N LEU A 17 13.05 -4.74 -10.86
CA LEU A 17 12.88 -4.18 -12.20
C LEU A 17 13.78 -4.85 -13.23
N GLU A 18 15.05 -5.10 -12.89
CA GLU A 18 15.96 -5.88 -13.76
C GLU A 18 15.42 -7.28 -14.02
N LEU A 19 14.94 -7.96 -12.98
CA LEU A 19 14.40 -9.30 -13.11
C LEU A 19 13.12 -9.35 -13.96
N MET A 20 12.25 -8.33 -13.85
CA MET A 20 11.06 -8.19 -14.69
C MET A 20 11.42 -8.09 -16.19
N SER A 21 12.50 -7.39 -16.53
CA SER A 21 12.94 -7.26 -17.93
C SER A 21 13.35 -8.58 -18.58
N HIS A 22 13.65 -9.60 -17.75
CA HIS A 22 14.07 -10.94 -18.20
C HIS A 22 12.92 -11.95 -18.33
N ASP A 23 11.66 -11.53 -18.17
CA ASP A 23 10.49 -12.40 -18.18
C ASP A 23 10.65 -13.62 -17.23
N ALA A 24 11.19 -13.37 -16.05
CA ALA A 24 11.47 -14.41 -15.07
C ALA A 24 10.36 -14.55 -14.02
N ILE A 25 9.60 -13.49 -13.77
CA ILE A 25 8.59 -13.41 -12.72
C ILE A 25 7.22 -13.81 -13.25
N ILE A 26 6.52 -14.68 -12.52
CA ILE A 26 5.11 -15.02 -12.75
C ILE A 26 4.22 -14.14 -11.89
N ALA A 27 4.58 -13.97 -10.61
CA ALA A 27 3.89 -13.08 -9.68
C ALA A 27 4.88 -12.53 -8.67
N ILE A 28 4.59 -11.35 -8.14
CA ILE A 28 5.38 -10.66 -7.13
C ILE A 28 4.44 -9.96 -6.16
N GLN A 29 4.75 -10.04 -4.88
CA GLN A 29 3.99 -9.42 -3.80
C GLN A 29 4.96 -8.94 -2.72
N ASP A 30 4.71 -7.76 -2.19
CA ASP A 30 5.39 -7.31 -0.98
C ASP A 30 4.94 -8.13 0.24
N MET A 31 5.78 -8.16 1.25
CA MET A 31 5.49 -8.88 2.50
C MET A 31 5.15 -7.86 3.60
N GLY A 32 4.03 -7.15 3.42
CA GLY A 32 3.49 -6.18 4.36
C GLY A 32 2.81 -6.82 5.56
N ALA A 33 1.61 -6.34 5.90
CA ALA A 33 0.83 -6.84 7.05
C ALA A 33 0.63 -8.35 7.01
N ALA A 34 0.83 -9.02 8.15
CA ALA A 34 0.86 -10.47 8.31
C ALA A 34 1.95 -11.19 7.46
N GLY A 35 2.94 -10.45 6.98
CA GLY A 35 4.18 -10.95 6.40
C GLY A 35 4.00 -12.01 5.30
N LEU A 36 4.59 -13.19 5.51
CA LEU A 36 4.53 -14.29 4.56
C LEU A 36 3.12 -14.88 4.41
N THR A 37 2.27 -14.75 5.43
CA THR A 37 0.89 -15.26 5.36
C THR A 37 0.10 -14.54 4.29
N SER A 38 -0.09 -13.22 4.38
CA SER A 38 -0.90 -12.45 3.42
C SER A 38 -0.35 -12.60 2.00
N SER A 39 0.94 -12.38 1.80
CA SER A 39 1.55 -12.41 0.47
C SER A 39 1.40 -13.77 -0.22
N SER A 40 1.61 -14.88 0.49
CA SER A 40 1.49 -16.21 -0.11
C SER A 40 0.04 -16.63 -0.37
N PHE A 41 -0.91 -16.31 0.54
CA PHE A 41 -2.33 -16.59 0.33
C PHE A 41 -2.92 -15.78 -0.82
N GLU A 42 -2.62 -14.50 -0.91
CA GLU A 42 -3.11 -13.65 -1.99
C GLU A 42 -2.64 -14.11 -3.37
N MET A 43 -1.34 -14.38 -3.51
CA MET A 43 -0.81 -14.88 -4.79
C MET A 43 -1.37 -16.25 -5.16
N ALA A 44 -1.50 -17.16 -4.19
CA ALA A 44 -2.05 -18.48 -4.43
C ALA A 44 -3.53 -18.45 -4.80
N SER A 45 -4.32 -17.60 -4.15
CA SER A 45 -5.74 -17.41 -4.48
C SER A 45 -5.91 -16.83 -5.89
N LYS A 46 -5.20 -15.75 -6.23
CA LYS A 46 -5.21 -15.16 -7.57
C LYS A 46 -4.77 -16.17 -8.65
N GLY A 47 -3.82 -17.04 -8.32
CA GLY A 47 -3.34 -18.11 -9.20
C GLY A 47 -4.19 -19.38 -9.21
N ASN A 48 -5.24 -19.46 -8.38
CA ASN A 48 -6.07 -20.65 -8.16
C ASN A 48 -5.24 -21.93 -7.92
N CYS A 49 -4.22 -21.82 -7.09
CA CYS A 49 -3.27 -22.90 -6.80
C CYS A 49 -3.09 -23.10 -5.29
N GLY A 50 -2.35 -24.13 -4.90
CA GLY A 50 -1.86 -24.32 -3.55
C GLY A 50 -0.38 -23.92 -3.44
N VAL A 51 0.13 -23.89 -2.21
CA VAL A 51 1.52 -23.55 -1.92
C VAL A 51 2.09 -24.52 -0.89
N LYS A 52 3.32 -24.96 -1.10
CA LYS A 52 4.10 -25.68 -0.11
C LYS A 52 5.30 -24.84 0.31
N LEU A 53 5.36 -24.46 1.59
CA LEU A 53 6.46 -23.70 2.17
C LEU A 53 7.33 -24.56 3.09
N PHE A 54 8.63 -24.34 3.03
CA PHE A 54 9.66 -24.95 3.88
C PHE A 54 10.19 -23.85 4.80
N LEU A 55 9.62 -23.73 5.98
CA LEU A 55 9.86 -22.61 6.89
C LEU A 55 11.31 -22.56 7.40
N GLU A 56 11.98 -23.70 7.50
CA GLU A 56 13.40 -23.75 7.84
C GLU A 56 14.32 -23.05 6.84
N LYS A 57 13.81 -22.72 5.66
CA LYS A 57 14.57 -21.99 4.63
C LYS A 57 14.31 -20.48 4.66
N VAL A 58 13.31 -20.04 5.39
CA VAL A 58 12.99 -18.61 5.53
C VAL A 58 14.09 -17.93 6.35
N PRO A 59 14.76 -16.90 5.82
CA PRO A 59 15.74 -16.15 6.59
C PRO A 59 15.07 -15.45 7.78
N CYS A 60 15.61 -15.68 8.96
CA CYS A 60 15.14 -15.07 10.21
C CYS A 60 16.27 -14.26 10.85
N ARG A 61 15.95 -13.12 11.43
CA ARG A 61 16.89 -12.32 12.24
C ARG A 61 17.00 -12.85 13.66
N GLU A 62 15.89 -13.38 14.18
CA GLU A 62 15.81 -13.95 15.53
C GLU A 62 15.99 -15.46 15.47
N GLU A 63 16.69 -15.99 16.47
CA GLU A 63 16.83 -17.44 16.65
C GLU A 63 15.57 -18.05 17.26
N SER A 64 15.32 -19.33 16.98
CA SER A 64 14.25 -20.12 17.58
C SER A 64 12.80 -19.63 17.29
N MET A 65 12.58 -18.92 16.18
CA MET A 65 11.24 -18.53 15.77
C MET A 65 10.36 -19.77 15.50
N THR A 66 9.15 -19.72 16.03
CA THR A 66 8.13 -20.74 15.74
C THR A 66 7.56 -20.60 14.33
N PRO A 67 6.98 -21.66 13.74
CA PRO A 67 6.29 -21.57 12.44
C PRO A 67 5.25 -20.46 12.39
N TYR A 68 4.52 -20.23 13.47
CA TYR A 68 3.51 -19.16 13.59
C TYR A 68 4.14 -17.78 13.49
N GLU A 69 5.21 -17.54 14.22
CA GLU A 69 5.94 -16.27 14.19
C GLU A 69 6.58 -16.02 12.82
N MET A 70 7.17 -17.04 12.18
CA MET A 70 7.73 -16.91 10.83
C MET A 70 6.69 -16.50 9.79
N MET A 71 5.47 -17.05 9.88
CA MET A 71 4.39 -16.75 8.95
C MET A 71 3.82 -15.34 9.13
N LEU A 72 3.79 -14.82 10.36
CA LEU A 72 3.21 -13.52 10.69
C LEU A 72 4.24 -12.39 10.85
N SER A 73 5.53 -12.72 10.88
CA SER A 73 6.59 -11.72 11.08
C SER A 73 6.60 -10.69 9.96
N GLU A 74 6.62 -9.43 10.35
CA GLU A 74 6.71 -8.28 9.47
C GLU A 74 8.09 -7.64 9.61
N THR A 75 8.78 -7.46 8.50
CA THR A 75 10.00 -6.66 8.40
C THR A 75 9.98 -5.88 7.10
N GLN A 76 10.63 -4.73 7.06
CA GLN A 76 10.75 -3.92 5.85
C GLN A 76 11.60 -4.63 4.78
N GLU A 77 11.50 -4.17 3.53
CA GLU A 77 12.31 -4.55 2.38
C GLU A 77 12.30 -6.06 2.07
N ARG A 78 11.12 -6.69 2.11
CA ARG A 78 10.92 -8.07 1.69
C ARG A 78 9.91 -8.20 0.57
N MET A 79 10.26 -9.00 -0.42
CA MET A 79 9.38 -9.35 -1.55
C MET A 79 9.26 -10.87 -1.67
N LEU A 80 8.05 -11.35 -1.94
CA LEU A 80 7.79 -12.74 -2.28
C LEU A 80 7.58 -12.85 -3.80
N LEU A 81 8.37 -13.70 -4.46
CA LEU A 81 8.33 -13.87 -5.90
C LEU A 81 7.95 -15.31 -6.26
N ILE A 82 7.10 -15.44 -7.26
CA ILE A 82 6.88 -16.70 -7.96
C ILE A 82 7.60 -16.59 -9.30
N ILE A 83 8.58 -17.45 -9.52
CA ILE A 83 9.45 -17.40 -10.69
C ILE A 83 9.28 -18.63 -11.58
N LYS A 84 9.60 -18.47 -12.87
CA LYS A 84 9.66 -19.57 -13.81
C LYS A 84 10.80 -20.53 -13.43
N PRO A 85 10.58 -21.87 -13.40
CA PRO A 85 11.59 -22.81 -12.94
C PRO A 85 12.92 -22.72 -13.71
N ASN A 86 12.85 -22.50 -15.03
CA ASN A 86 14.02 -22.36 -15.90
C ASN A 86 14.79 -21.04 -15.70
N LYS A 87 14.22 -20.08 -14.98
CA LYS A 87 14.83 -18.76 -14.68
C LYS A 87 15.45 -18.70 -13.27
N LYS A 88 15.42 -19.78 -12.50
CA LYS A 88 15.93 -19.82 -11.12
C LYS A 88 17.37 -19.33 -11.01
N LYS A 89 18.28 -19.87 -11.83
CA LYS A 89 19.71 -19.47 -11.80
C LYS A 89 19.91 -17.99 -12.11
N LEU A 90 19.14 -17.46 -13.07
CA LEU A 90 19.15 -16.03 -13.42
C LEU A 90 18.69 -15.18 -12.25
N THR A 91 17.59 -15.55 -11.62
CA THR A 91 17.04 -14.83 -10.46
C THR A 91 18.07 -14.67 -9.35
N PHE A 92 18.69 -15.75 -8.92
CA PHE A 92 19.75 -15.70 -7.90
C PHE A 92 20.95 -14.86 -8.34
N LYS A 93 21.33 -14.91 -9.63
CA LYS A 93 22.43 -14.09 -10.17
C LYS A 93 22.09 -12.60 -10.11
N VAL A 94 20.87 -12.20 -10.44
CA VAL A 94 20.42 -10.81 -10.39
C VAL A 94 20.47 -10.30 -8.94
N PHE A 95 19.83 -10.98 -7.99
CA PHE A 95 19.84 -10.53 -6.60
C PHE A 95 21.25 -10.47 -6.02
N LYS A 96 22.11 -11.46 -6.30
CA LYS A 96 23.52 -11.42 -5.89
C LYS A 96 24.29 -10.24 -6.48
N LYS A 97 24.03 -9.86 -7.74
CA LYS A 97 24.62 -8.68 -8.38
C LYS A 97 24.30 -7.40 -7.60
N TRP A 98 23.09 -7.31 -7.07
CA TRP A 98 22.62 -6.18 -6.26
C TRP A 98 22.96 -6.31 -4.76
N GLY A 99 23.73 -7.32 -4.36
CA GLY A 99 24.11 -7.54 -2.97
C GLY A 99 22.97 -7.98 -2.06
N LEU A 100 21.89 -8.51 -2.63
CA LEU A 100 20.71 -8.95 -1.91
C LEU A 100 20.65 -10.46 -1.75
N ASP A 101 20.14 -10.91 -0.60
CA ASP A 101 19.86 -12.31 -0.35
C ASP A 101 18.55 -12.74 -1.00
N ALA A 102 18.59 -13.89 -1.67
CA ALA A 102 17.40 -14.53 -2.22
C ALA A 102 17.43 -16.02 -1.88
N VAL A 103 16.32 -16.56 -1.44
CA VAL A 103 16.20 -17.97 -1.06
C VAL A 103 14.93 -18.59 -1.63
N GLU A 104 15.02 -19.87 -2.00
CA GLU A 104 13.85 -20.65 -2.38
C GLU A 104 13.20 -21.23 -1.13
N ILE A 105 12.04 -20.73 -0.78
CA ILE A 105 11.30 -21.13 0.42
C ILE A 105 10.18 -22.13 0.15
N GLY A 106 9.84 -22.40 -1.11
CA GLY A 106 8.71 -23.28 -1.41
C GLY A 106 8.43 -23.47 -2.89
N LYS A 107 7.27 -24.03 -3.17
CA LYS A 107 6.77 -24.27 -4.53
C LYS A 107 5.25 -24.23 -4.59
N LEU A 108 4.72 -23.90 -5.76
CA LEU A 108 3.28 -24.01 -6.05
C LEU A 108 2.85 -25.47 -6.20
N THR A 109 1.60 -25.74 -5.89
CA THR A 109 0.94 -27.03 -6.03
C THR A 109 -0.46 -26.86 -6.62
N ASN A 110 -1.11 -27.96 -7.01
CA ASN A 110 -2.49 -27.95 -7.51
C ASN A 110 -3.50 -28.37 -6.43
N THR A 111 -3.11 -28.33 -5.13
CA THR A 111 -3.94 -28.85 -4.04
C THR A 111 -4.99 -27.84 -3.53
N GLY A 112 -4.84 -26.55 -3.87
CA GLY A 112 -5.69 -25.48 -3.32
C GLY A 112 -5.49 -25.24 -1.81
N THR A 113 -4.41 -25.82 -1.24
CA THR A 113 -4.07 -25.68 0.18
C THR A 113 -2.70 -25.05 0.36
N MET A 114 -2.53 -24.34 1.46
CA MET A 114 -1.24 -23.92 2.00
C MET A 114 -0.72 -25.00 2.93
N GLU A 115 0.38 -25.64 2.57
CA GLU A 115 1.08 -26.63 3.39
C GLU A 115 2.37 -26.04 3.94
N LEU A 116 2.50 -26.02 5.26
CA LEU A 116 3.67 -25.50 5.97
C LEU A 116 4.50 -26.66 6.51
N TYR A 117 5.76 -26.70 6.16
CA TYR A 117 6.72 -27.69 6.63
C TYR A 117 7.80 -27.04 7.47
N MET A 118 8.18 -27.72 8.56
CA MET A 118 9.32 -27.38 9.40
C MET A 118 10.14 -28.64 9.66
N LYS A 119 11.41 -28.66 9.29
CA LYS A 119 12.29 -29.84 9.42
C LYS A 119 11.64 -31.11 8.88
N LYS A 120 11.08 -31.03 7.66
CA LYS A 120 10.35 -32.11 6.95
C LYS A 120 9.01 -32.55 7.59
N LYS A 121 8.60 -31.97 8.72
CA LYS A 121 7.32 -32.26 9.36
C LYS A 121 6.27 -31.27 8.89
N LEU A 122 5.08 -31.74 8.54
CA LEU A 122 3.92 -30.87 8.29
C LEU A 122 3.45 -30.24 9.61
N VAL A 123 3.53 -28.92 9.69
CA VAL A 123 3.18 -28.13 10.88
C VAL A 123 1.92 -27.30 10.70
N GLY A 124 1.41 -27.19 9.47
CA GLY A 124 0.16 -26.51 9.17
C GLY A 124 -0.35 -26.88 7.78
N SER A 125 -1.68 -26.97 7.66
CA SER A 125 -2.37 -27.14 6.39
C SER A 125 -3.67 -26.35 6.42
N LEU A 126 -3.81 -25.39 5.50
CA LEU A 126 -4.89 -24.42 5.49
C LEU A 126 -5.45 -24.28 4.07
N PRO A 127 -6.77 -24.26 3.88
CA PRO A 127 -7.36 -24.02 2.56
C PRO A 127 -7.12 -22.57 2.12
N ILE A 128 -6.76 -22.36 0.85
CA ILE A 128 -6.43 -21.03 0.31
C ILE A 128 -7.70 -20.15 0.21
N LYS A 129 -8.70 -20.60 -0.54
CA LYS A 129 -9.89 -19.80 -0.85
C LYS A 129 -10.64 -19.24 0.36
N PRO A 130 -10.96 -20.04 1.39
CA PRO A 130 -11.70 -19.51 2.55
C PRO A 130 -10.96 -18.38 3.27
N LEU A 131 -9.63 -18.43 3.32
CA LEU A 131 -8.83 -17.41 4.00
C LEU A 131 -8.60 -16.16 3.16
N ALA A 132 -8.56 -16.30 1.83
CA ALA A 132 -8.33 -15.16 0.94
C ALA A 132 -9.64 -14.44 0.54
N GLU A 133 -10.77 -15.16 0.41
CA GLU A 133 -11.97 -14.66 -0.25
C GLU A 133 -13.19 -14.60 0.68
N SER A 134 -13.17 -15.26 1.85
CA SER A 134 -14.34 -15.35 2.74
C SER A 134 -14.34 -14.32 3.85
N ALA A 135 -13.70 -13.19 3.67
CA ALA A 135 -13.83 -12.06 4.58
C ALA A 135 -15.29 -11.60 4.64
N PRO A 136 -15.88 -11.42 5.83
CA PRO A 136 -17.29 -11.07 5.94
C PRO A 136 -17.57 -9.68 5.38
N GLU A 137 -18.43 -9.61 4.38
CA GLU A 137 -18.96 -8.35 3.88
C GLU A 137 -20.17 -7.91 4.73
N TYR A 138 -20.00 -6.84 5.48
CA TYR A 138 -21.06 -6.33 6.36
C TYR A 138 -21.97 -5.37 5.61
N ASN A 139 -23.22 -5.75 5.40
CA ASN A 139 -24.27 -4.81 5.03
C ASN A 139 -24.83 -4.14 6.29
N ARG A 140 -24.17 -3.10 6.77
CA ARG A 140 -24.58 -2.41 7.98
C ARG A 140 -25.81 -1.55 7.72
N PRO A 141 -26.83 -1.59 8.63
CA PRO A 141 -28.01 -0.75 8.47
C PRO A 141 -27.63 0.72 8.48
N SER A 142 -28.10 1.47 7.49
CA SER A 142 -27.93 2.90 7.40
C SER A 142 -29.24 3.62 7.71
N LYS A 143 -29.16 4.72 8.45
CA LYS A 143 -30.29 5.62 8.64
C LYS A 143 -30.05 6.88 7.80
N LYS A 144 -31.03 7.23 6.97
CA LYS A 144 -31.06 8.54 6.36
C LYS A 144 -31.15 9.59 7.48
N LYS A 145 -30.14 10.43 7.59
CA LYS A 145 -30.19 11.53 8.53
C LYS A 145 -31.21 12.55 8.00
N ASN A 146 -32.15 12.94 8.84
CA ASN A 146 -33.04 14.05 8.49
C ASN A 146 -32.17 15.27 8.16
N GLU A 147 -32.50 15.95 7.07
CA GLU A 147 -31.81 17.17 6.65
C GLU A 147 -31.68 18.10 7.86
N ILE A 148 -30.46 18.43 8.22
CA ILE A 148 -30.22 19.40 9.25
C ILE A 148 -30.61 20.74 8.63
N ASN A 149 -31.74 21.28 9.05
CA ASN A 149 -32.17 22.60 8.63
C ASN A 149 -31.14 23.61 9.17
N THR A 150 -30.16 23.94 8.35
CA THR A 150 -29.00 24.77 8.71
C THR A 150 -29.30 26.26 8.69
N HIS A 151 -30.56 26.67 8.49
CA HIS A 151 -30.99 28.06 8.56
C HIS A 151 -31.04 28.60 10.00
N LYS A 152 -30.01 28.28 10.81
CA LYS A 152 -29.78 29.07 12.03
C LYS A 152 -29.41 30.47 11.60
N LYS A 153 -30.33 31.45 11.86
CA LYS A 153 -30.01 32.87 11.71
C LYS A 153 -28.68 33.14 12.40
N ILE A 154 -27.66 33.45 11.63
CA ILE A 154 -26.36 33.85 12.18
C ILE A 154 -26.59 35.23 12.80
N GLY A 155 -26.58 35.30 14.13
CA GLY A 155 -26.67 36.58 14.84
C GLY A 155 -25.53 37.51 14.44
N LYS A 156 -25.72 38.82 14.61
CA LYS A 156 -24.69 39.84 14.32
C LYS A 156 -23.38 39.43 15.02
N LYS A 157 -22.36 39.04 14.24
CA LYS A 157 -21.03 38.74 14.75
C LYS A 157 -20.08 39.90 14.47
N ASN A 158 -19.18 40.15 15.41
CA ASN A 158 -18.08 41.08 15.16
C ASN A 158 -17.11 40.42 14.15
N LEU A 159 -17.11 40.91 12.90
CA LEU A 159 -16.34 40.38 11.79
C LEU A 159 -14.85 40.38 12.07
N LYS A 160 -14.30 41.46 12.66
CA LYS A 160 -12.87 41.55 13.02
C LYS A 160 -12.49 40.46 13.99
N ARG A 161 -13.24 40.24 15.06
CA ARG A 161 -12.99 39.21 16.06
C ARG A 161 -13.10 37.80 15.44
N THR A 162 -14.09 37.64 14.55
CA THR A 162 -14.29 36.34 13.86
C THR A 162 -13.14 36.05 12.92
N LEU A 163 -12.67 37.00 12.14
CA LEU A 163 -11.52 36.88 11.24
C LEU A 163 -10.25 36.54 12.02
N ILE A 164 -9.96 37.27 13.09
CA ILE A 164 -8.77 36.96 13.94
C ILE A 164 -8.88 35.55 14.49
N LYS A 165 -10.04 35.11 14.97
CA LYS A 165 -10.26 33.76 15.48
C LYS A 165 -10.00 32.66 14.42
N ILE A 166 -10.41 32.92 13.17
CA ILE A 166 -10.17 31.98 12.06
C ILE A 166 -8.66 31.93 11.75
N LEU A 167 -8.04 33.08 11.54
CA LEU A 167 -6.61 33.16 11.19
C LEU A 167 -5.68 32.63 12.29
N SER A 168 -6.07 32.76 13.55
CA SER A 168 -5.29 32.23 14.68
C SER A 168 -5.54 30.74 14.96
N SER A 169 -6.44 30.10 14.22
CA SER A 169 -6.70 28.65 14.40
C SER A 169 -5.57 27.81 13.81
N PRO A 170 -5.03 26.83 14.56
CA PRO A 170 -4.03 25.90 14.05
C PRO A 170 -4.47 25.15 12.78
N ASN A 171 -5.79 24.96 12.59
CA ASN A 171 -6.32 24.31 11.40
C ASN A 171 -6.10 25.11 10.11
N HIS A 172 -5.93 26.44 10.23
CA HIS A 172 -5.69 27.35 9.10
C HIS A 172 -4.22 27.80 9.00
N SER A 173 -3.35 27.33 9.88
CA SER A 173 -1.92 27.61 9.78
C SER A 173 -1.27 26.84 8.63
N SER A 174 -0.16 27.35 8.13
CA SER A 174 0.65 26.67 7.11
C SER A 174 1.06 25.28 7.60
N LYS A 175 0.92 24.27 6.72
CA LYS A 175 1.37 22.90 6.95
C LYS A 175 2.74 22.62 6.30
N LYS A 176 3.40 23.66 5.82
CA LYS A 176 4.68 23.58 5.11
C LYS A 176 5.73 22.78 5.89
N TRP A 177 5.82 22.97 7.20
CA TRP A 177 6.69 22.22 8.09
C TRP A 177 6.51 20.70 7.98
N ILE A 178 5.27 20.21 7.77
CA ILE A 178 4.99 18.77 7.66
C ILE A 178 5.50 18.24 6.33
N PHE A 179 5.06 18.81 5.20
CA PHE A 179 5.37 18.26 3.88
C PHE A 179 6.80 18.55 3.40
N GLN A 180 7.51 19.55 3.95
CA GLN A 180 8.91 19.79 3.65
C GLN A 180 9.86 18.71 4.16
N GLN A 181 9.40 17.83 5.04
CA GLN A 181 10.18 16.68 5.54
C GLN A 181 10.23 15.51 4.53
N TYR A 182 9.40 15.57 3.49
CA TYR A 182 9.28 14.52 2.48
C TYR A 182 9.75 15.04 1.12
N ASP A 183 9.98 14.12 0.17
CA ASP A 183 10.26 14.50 -1.20
C ASP A 183 9.02 15.14 -1.84
N SER A 184 9.04 16.46 -1.96
CA SER A 184 7.97 17.25 -2.59
C SER A 184 8.16 17.38 -4.10
N SER A 185 9.30 16.94 -4.64
CA SER A 185 9.59 16.99 -6.06
C SER A 185 9.33 15.67 -6.79
N VAL A 186 9.07 14.60 -6.05
CA VAL A 186 8.71 13.26 -6.54
C VAL A 186 9.67 12.81 -7.66
N MET A 187 10.89 12.43 -7.29
CA MET A 187 11.96 12.03 -8.22
C MET A 187 12.37 13.13 -9.22
N GLY A 188 12.10 14.40 -8.90
CA GLY A 188 12.35 15.53 -9.81
C GLY A 188 11.29 15.71 -10.90
N ASP A 189 10.16 15.04 -10.80
CA ASP A 189 9.09 15.02 -11.82
C ASP A 189 7.98 16.02 -11.59
N THR A 190 7.92 16.67 -10.46
CA THR A 190 6.90 17.68 -10.18
C THR A 190 7.09 18.93 -11.05
N ILE A 191 6.14 19.17 -11.95
CA ILE A 191 6.10 20.36 -12.84
C ILE A 191 5.46 21.53 -12.09
N LEU A 192 4.33 21.28 -11.43
CA LEU A 192 3.63 22.24 -10.59
C LEU A 192 3.42 21.65 -9.19
N SER A 193 3.90 22.35 -8.18
CA SER A 193 3.69 21.97 -6.80
C SER A 193 2.38 22.56 -6.26
N SER A 194 1.83 21.92 -5.23
CA SER A 194 0.61 22.39 -4.52
C SER A 194 0.75 23.78 -3.89
N GLU A 195 1.95 24.33 -3.78
CA GLU A 195 2.16 25.73 -3.33
C GLU A 195 1.83 26.77 -4.41
N LYS A 196 1.80 26.36 -5.67
CA LYS A 196 1.62 27.26 -6.83
C LYS A 196 0.31 27.01 -7.58
N SER A 197 -0.38 25.93 -7.28
CA SER A 197 -1.59 25.51 -7.98
C SER A 197 -2.48 24.73 -7.03
N ASP A 198 -3.77 24.67 -7.33
CA ASP A 198 -4.75 23.83 -6.62
C ASP A 198 -4.64 22.35 -7.00
N ALA A 199 -3.89 22.04 -8.05
CA ALA A 199 -3.51 20.68 -8.45
C ALA A 199 -1.98 20.53 -8.47
N ALA A 200 -1.49 19.35 -8.10
CA ALA A 200 -0.12 18.96 -8.36
C ALA A 200 -0.01 18.37 -9.78
N VAL A 201 1.03 18.72 -10.53
CA VAL A 201 1.26 18.19 -11.87
C VAL A 201 2.61 17.48 -11.92
N ILE A 202 2.58 16.21 -12.31
CA ILE A 202 3.74 15.32 -12.34
C ILE A 202 3.97 14.87 -13.78
N ARG A 203 5.24 14.93 -14.24
CA ARG A 203 5.65 14.46 -15.56
C ARG A 203 5.58 12.94 -15.66
N VAL A 204 5.20 12.43 -16.83
CA VAL A 204 5.34 11.02 -17.17
C VAL A 204 6.63 10.82 -17.98
N HIS A 205 7.61 10.15 -17.39
CA HIS A 205 8.91 9.92 -18.01
C HIS A 205 8.80 9.30 -19.41
N GLY A 206 9.72 9.71 -20.31
CA GLY A 206 9.77 9.20 -21.69
C GLY A 206 8.60 9.64 -22.57
N THR A 207 7.77 10.57 -22.13
CA THR A 207 6.61 11.09 -22.88
C THR A 207 6.50 12.61 -22.79
N GLN A 208 5.62 13.20 -23.60
CA GLN A 208 5.21 14.61 -23.48
C GLN A 208 3.96 14.77 -22.60
N LYS A 209 3.62 13.77 -21.81
CA LYS A 209 2.42 13.75 -20.97
C LYS A 209 2.74 14.11 -19.53
N ALA A 210 1.72 14.57 -18.83
CA ALA A 210 1.75 14.79 -17.38
C ALA A 210 0.43 14.30 -16.76
N VAL A 211 0.45 14.07 -15.46
CA VAL A 211 -0.74 13.73 -14.65
C VAL A 211 -0.97 14.87 -13.68
N ALA A 212 -2.19 15.43 -13.68
CA ALA A 212 -2.63 16.38 -12.68
C ALA A 212 -3.43 15.64 -11.59
N ILE A 213 -3.16 15.95 -10.34
CA ILE A 213 -3.72 15.26 -9.17
C ILE A 213 -4.28 16.30 -8.21
N THR A 214 -5.53 16.12 -7.78
CA THR A 214 -6.17 16.89 -6.70
C THR A 214 -6.76 15.97 -5.65
N CYS A 215 -6.94 16.50 -4.44
CA CYS A 215 -7.59 15.81 -3.33
C CYS A 215 -8.56 16.76 -2.66
N ASP A 216 -9.85 16.52 -2.80
CA ASP A 216 -10.89 17.38 -2.28
C ASP A 216 -11.94 16.60 -1.49
N CYS A 217 -12.22 17.04 -0.27
CA CYS A 217 -13.31 16.52 0.55
C CYS A 217 -13.63 17.47 1.69
N ASN A 218 -14.92 17.79 1.86
CA ASN A 218 -15.38 18.47 3.05
C ASN A 218 -16.14 17.48 3.96
N PRO A 219 -15.56 17.06 5.09
CA PRO A 219 -16.17 16.04 5.96
C PRO A 219 -17.48 16.51 6.58
N ILE A 220 -17.70 17.81 6.73
CA ILE A 220 -18.96 18.35 7.27
C ILE A 220 -20.08 18.18 6.25
N TYR A 221 -19.83 18.45 4.98
CA TYR A 221 -20.80 18.25 3.91
C TYR A 221 -21.12 16.77 3.73
N CYS A 222 -20.10 15.91 3.71
CA CYS A 222 -20.28 14.47 3.63
C CYS A 222 -21.05 13.90 4.84
N LYS A 223 -20.79 14.41 6.05
CA LYS A 223 -21.53 14.03 7.25
C LYS A 223 -22.99 14.48 7.23
N SER A 224 -23.27 15.64 6.64
CA SER A 224 -24.63 16.19 6.53
C SER A 224 -25.45 15.42 5.49
N ASN A 225 -24.93 15.29 4.29
CA ASN A 225 -25.52 14.53 3.20
C ASN A 225 -24.41 13.89 2.37
N PRO A 226 -24.18 12.56 2.52
CA PRO A 226 -23.04 11.88 1.85
C PRO A 226 -23.07 12.02 0.33
N LYS A 227 -24.25 11.95 -0.30
CA LYS A 227 -24.39 12.08 -1.75
C LYS A 227 -23.97 13.47 -2.23
N ILE A 228 -24.57 14.51 -1.65
CA ILE A 228 -24.25 15.91 -2.02
C ILE A 228 -22.79 16.22 -1.66
N GLY A 229 -22.30 15.74 -0.50
CA GLY A 229 -20.90 15.92 -0.12
C GLY A 229 -19.92 15.33 -1.12
N ALA A 230 -20.21 14.13 -1.64
CA ALA A 230 -19.40 13.51 -2.69
C ALA A 230 -19.50 14.27 -4.03
N GLU A 231 -20.69 14.68 -4.44
CA GLU A 231 -20.91 15.49 -5.65
C GLU A 231 -20.11 16.82 -5.59
N ILE A 232 -20.11 17.47 -4.43
CA ILE A 232 -19.34 18.71 -4.20
C ILE A 232 -17.84 18.42 -4.30
N ALA A 233 -17.35 17.35 -3.67
CA ALA A 233 -15.94 16.97 -3.71
C ALA A 233 -15.46 16.71 -5.15
N VAL A 234 -16.23 15.98 -5.95
CA VAL A 234 -15.92 15.73 -7.37
C VAL A 234 -15.94 17.04 -8.17
N ALA A 235 -16.93 17.90 -7.96
CA ALA A 235 -17.01 19.19 -8.67
C ALA A 235 -15.86 20.13 -8.30
N GLU A 236 -15.40 20.09 -7.05
CA GLU A 236 -14.24 20.87 -6.58
C GLU A 236 -12.94 20.32 -7.20
N SER A 237 -12.72 19.01 -7.16
CA SER A 237 -11.59 18.37 -7.82
C SER A 237 -11.52 18.72 -9.31
N TRP A 238 -12.65 18.71 -10.01
CA TRP A 238 -12.72 19.09 -11.42
C TRP A 238 -12.36 20.58 -11.65
N ARG A 239 -12.75 21.47 -10.76
CA ARG A 239 -12.38 22.90 -10.88
C ARG A 239 -10.91 23.16 -10.60
N ASN A 240 -10.27 22.32 -9.78
CA ASN A 240 -8.88 22.45 -9.40
C ASN A 240 -7.90 21.91 -10.45
N LEU A 241 -8.39 21.06 -11.38
CA LEU A 241 -7.67 20.56 -12.56
C LEU A 241 -7.67 21.57 -13.69
#